data_b4049914cd0d6e470212b46adc054cbd
#
_entry.id   b4049914cd0d6e470212b46adc054cbd
#
_cell.length_a   1.000
_cell.length_b   1.000
_cell.length_c   1.000
_cell.angle_alpha   90.00
_cell.angle_beta   90.00
_cell.angle_gamma   90.00
#
_symmetry.space_group_name_H-M   'P 1'
#
loop_
_entity.id
_entity.type
_entity.pdbx_description
1 polymer ?
#
loop_
_entity_poly.entity_id
_entity_poly.type
_entity_poly.pdbx_seq_one_letter_code
_entity_poly.pdbx_strand_id
1 'polypeptide(L)'
;MKKTISILMAMVLSLSLLPFTENAKAAEKIYGAGKVSTTSTALNVRSSASGTATVKAKLSKDSYVTLVSKNGNYWRVQYSASGYGYCHADYIKASSTKVRTVKTTSGRLRVRSSASGSATVKDYLSSGTQVTVLSTSGSFSRILDNGTKRGYVSSSYLTTDTVTPDSSYKAIKLSVPSYKQTDSRWANVTLGSSGQTIGRIGCATTAIAMLESYRTGTTIYPNAMAKKLSYTSGGAVYWPSHYNIITSSSGYISKIYNLLKAGKPVLIGAKKSNGSQHYVVITGVKATSSLTTSAFYINDPGSNTRTTLNQFFAEYPNFYKMMHY
;
A
#
# COMPACT_ATOMS: atom_id res chain seq x y z
N MET A 1 60.18 -17.10 16.65
CA MET A 1 59.36 -15.99 16.12
C MET A 1 57.97 -16.55 15.79
N LYS A 2 57.01 -16.37 16.68
CA LYS A 2 55.61 -16.85 16.51
C LYS A 2 54.81 -15.67 15.94
N LYS A 3 54.22 -15.82 14.75
CA LYS A 3 53.30 -14.86 14.15
C LYS A 3 51.88 -15.13 14.69
N THR A 4 51.34 -14.22 15.45
CA THR A 4 49.95 -14.17 15.89
C THR A 4 49.10 -13.65 14.76
N ILE A 5 48.13 -14.45 14.32
CA ILE A 5 47.10 -14.08 13.33
C ILE A 5 45.94 -13.53 14.15
N SER A 6 45.63 -12.25 13.99
CA SER A 6 44.48 -11.59 14.59
C SER A 6 43.26 -11.82 13.69
N ILE A 7 42.28 -12.57 14.18
CA ILE A 7 40.97 -12.79 13.48
C ILE A 7 40.09 -11.61 13.87
N LEU A 8 39.81 -10.77 12.88
CA LEU A 8 38.82 -9.67 13.00
C LEU A 8 37.42 -10.26 12.78
N MET A 9 36.66 -10.38 13.86
CA MET A 9 35.29 -10.88 13.85
C MET A 9 34.35 -9.74 13.40
N ALA A 10 33.92 -9.79 12.13
CA ALA A 10 32.94 -8.84 11.60
C ALA A 10 31.55 -9.21 12.15
N MET A 11 31.06 -8.35 13.04
CA MET A 11 29.70 -8.44 13.59
C MET A 11 28.69 -8.02 12.51
N VAL A 12 28.04 -8.99 11.85
CA VAL A 12 26.95 -8.73 10.90
C VAL A 12 25.71 -8.37 11.70
N LEU A 13 25.39 -7.08 11.72
CA LEU A 13 24.11 -6.59 12.27
C LEU A 13 22.99 -7.03 11.33
N SER A 14 22.24 -8.09 11.69
CA SER A 14 21.04 -8.49 11.00
C SER A 14 19.92 -7.51 11.32
N LEU A 15 19.72 -6.53 10.42
CA LEU A 15 18.56 -5.65 10.44
C LEU A 15 17.34 -6.46 10.03
N SER A 16 16.53 -6.91 10.98
CA SER A 16 15.25 -7.58 10.73
C SER A 16 14.27 -6.60 10.08
N LEU A 17 14.12 -6.71 8.76
CA LEU A 17 13.06 -6.05 8.00
C LEU A 17 11.71 -6.65 8.42
N LEU A 18 10.96 -5.91 9.23
CA LEU A 18 9.56 -6.21 9.52
C LEU A 18 8.75 -6.22 8.21
N PRO A 19 7.85 -7.19 8.03
CA PRO A 19 7.02 -7.25 6.82
C PRO A 19 6.05 -6.07 6.81
N PHE A 20 6.17 -5.21 5.80
CA PHE A 20 5.20 -4.16 5.50
C PHE A 20 3.91 -4.80 4.96
N THR A 21 3.00 -5.17 5.85
CA THR A 21 1.61 -5.49 5.50
C THR A 21 0.76 -4.23 5.67
N GLU A 22 0.83 -3.29 4.74
CA GLU A 22 -0.20 -2.27 4.61
C GLU A 22 -1.37 -2.84 3.79
N ASN A 23 -2.29 -3.51 4.45
CA ASN A 23 -3.65 -3.65 3.96
C ASN A 23 -4.30 -2.27 4.03
N ALA A 24 -4.27 -1.50 2.94
CA ALA A 24 -5.12 -0.34 2.79
C ALA A 24 -6.56 -0.81 2.61
N LYS A 25 -7.20 -1.14 3.73
CA LYS A 25 -8.64 -1.31 3.83
C LYS A 25 -9.27 0.03 3.45
N ALA A 26 -10.32 0.01 2.61
CA ALA A 26 -11.12 1.21 2.35
C ALA A 26 -11.42 1.90 3.69
N ALA A 27 -11.29 3.23 3.73
CA ALA A 27 -11.49 3.98 4.97
C ALA A 27 -12.84 3.57 5.57
N GLU A 28 -12.81 2.96 6.75
CA GLU A 28 -14.04 2.52 7.40
C GLU A 28 -14.87 3.74 7.78
N LYS A 29 -16.17 3.64 7.53
CA LYS A 29 -17.13 4.67 7.95
C LYS A 29 -17.01 4.85 9.47
N ILE A 30 -16.71 6.07 9.92
CA ILE A 30 -16.60 6.36 11.34
C ILE A 30 -17.98 6.70 11.92
N TYR A 31 -18.19 6.32 13.18
CA TYR A 31 -19.39 6.65 13.94
C TYR A 31 -19.28 8.03 14.62
N GLY A 32 -18.08 8.36 15.10
CA GLY A 32 -17.85 9.60 15.83
C GLY A 32 -16.58 9.56 16.68
N ALA A 33 -16.55 10.38 17.71
CA ALA A 33 -15.48 10.43 18.69
C ALA A 33 -15.92 9.93 20.06
N GLY A 34 -15.09 9.14 20.70
CA GLY A 34 -15.20 8.74 22.10
C GLY A 34 -14.07 9.33 22.94
N LYS A 35 -14.33 9.58 24.20
CA LYS A 35 -13.36 9.99 25.21
C LYS A 35 -13.20 8.89 26.24
N VAL A 36 -11.95 8.49 26.54
CA VAL A 36 -11.66 7.48 27.56
C VAL A 36 -12.05 8.02 28.93
N SER A 37 -12.91 7.30 29.66
CA SER A 37 -13.52 7.69 30.93
C SER A 37 -13.18 6.75 32.09
N THR A 38 -12.02 6.12 32.07
CA THR A 38 -11.51 5.32 33.17
C THR A 38 -11.23 6.20 34.40
N THR A 39 -11.34 5.62 35.62
CA THR A 39 -11.10 6.37 36.86
C THR A 39 -9.62 6.67 37.08
N SER A 40 -8.76 5.64 36.98
CA SER A 40 -7.33 5.79 37.34
C SER A 40 -6.37 5.05 36.41
N THR A 41 -6.83 4.06 35.63
CA THR A 41 -5.97 3.21 34.81
C THR A 41 -6.15 3.48 33.32
N ALA A 42 -5.16 3.10 32.53
CA ALA A 42 -5.28 3.15 31.09
C ALA A 42 -6.29 2.09 30.58
N LEU A 43 -7.06 2.43 29.55
CA LEU A 43 -8.01 1.54 28.91
C LEU A 43 -7.29 0.60 27.93
N ASN A 44 -7.51 -0.69 28.07
CA ASN A 44 -6.97 -1.67 27.13
C ASN A 44 -7.72 -1.64 25.80
N VAL A 45 -6.95 -1.60 24.71
CA VAL A 45 -7.42 -1.87 23.34
C VAL A 45 -7.10 -3.32 23.02
N ARG A 46 -8.11 -4.11 22.69
CA ARG A 46 -7.99 -5.56 22.52
C ARG A 46 -8.13 -5.98 21.04
N SER A 47 -7.64 -7.17 20.71
CA SER A 47 -7.69 -7.74 19.35
C SER A 47 -9.11 -8.12 18.91
N SER A 48 -10.01 -8.44 19.84
CA SER A 48 -11.42 -8.76 19.60
C SER A 48 -12.33 -8.22 20.70
N ALA A 49 -13.64 -8.28 20.49
CA ALA A 49 -14.67 -7.84 21.46
C ALA A 49 -14.82 -8.82 22.63
N SER A 50 -13.76 -9.05 23.40
CA SER A 50 -13.70 -9.96 24.54
C SER A 50 -12.76 -9.45 25.62
N GLY A 51 -13.13 -9.66 26.89
CA GLY A 51 -12.30 -9.33 28.06
C GLY A 51 -11.00 -10.13 28.18
N THR A 52 -10.94 -11.30 27.54
CA THR A 52 -9.77 -12.19 27.52
C THR A 52 -8.88 -12.02 26.30
N ALA A 53 -9.34 -11.23 25.29
CA ALA A 53 -8.58 -11.02 24.05
C ALA A 53 -7.26 -10.28 24.30
N THR A 54 -6.26 -10.57 23.48
CA THR A 54 -4.92 -9.96 23.53
C THR A 54 -4.98 -8.43 23.52
N VAL A 55 -4.25 -7.79 24.43
CA VAL A 55 -4.12 -6.32 24.48
C VAL A 55 -3.15 -5.86 23.40
N LYS A 56 -3.64 -5.02 22.50
CA LYS A 56 -2.88 -4.42 21.39
C LYS A 56 -2.27 -3.08 21.74
N ALA A 57 -2.95 -2.31 22.58
CA ALA A 57 -2.54 -0.97 23.01
C ALA A 57 -3.22 -0.59 24.33
N LYS A 58 -2.76 0.49 24.94
CA LYS A 58 -3.37 1.11 26.12
C LYS A 58 -3.63 2.59 25.85
N LEU A 59 -4.83 3.07 26.20
CA LEU A 59 -5.25 4.45 26.01
C LEU A 59 -5.32 5.15 27.37
N SER A 60 -4.67 6.30 27.48
CA SER A 60 -4.70 7.10 28.70
C SER A 60 -6.10 7.65 28.95
N LYS A 61 -6.46 7.84 30.23
CA LYS A 61 -7.65 8.59 30.62
C LYS A 61 -7.72 9.93 29.88
N ASP A 62 -8.92 10.36 29.58
CA ASP A 62 -9.23 11.62 28.86
C ASP A 62 -8.70 11.70 27.41
N SER A 63 -8.03 10.65 26.90
CA SER A 63 -7.66 10.61 25.47
C SER A 63 -8.90 10.40 24.60
N TYR A 64 -8.81 10.90 23.35
CA TYR A 64 -9.85 10.71 22.34
C TYR A 64 -9.49 9.56 21.43
N VAL A 65 -10.52 8.85 20.97
CA VAL A 65 -10.43 7.79 19.93
C VAL A 65 -11.55 7.96 18.92
N THR A 66 -11.28 7.54 17.68
CA THR A 66 -12.32 7.47 16.66
C THR A 66 -13.16 6.21 16.88
N LEU A 67 -14.47 6.37 17.04
CA LEU A 67 -15.43 5.27 17.11
C LEU A 67 -15.80 4.83 15.70
N VAL A 68 -15.74 3.54 15.44
CA VAL A 68 -16.01 2.95 14.12
C VAL A 68 -17.33 2.18 14.14
N SER A 69 -17.47 1.19 15.02
CA SER A 69 -18.69 0.40 15.16
C SER A 69 -18.84 -0.14 16.58
N LYS A 70 -20.05 -0.54 16.94
CA LYS A 70 -20.35 -1.19 18.22
C LYS A 70 -20.54 -2.68 18.00
N ASN A 71 -19.96 -3.51 18.87
CA ASN A 71 -20.13 -4.95 18.88
C ASN A 71 -20.40 -5.40 20.33
N GLY A 72 -21.66 -5.62 20.64
CA GLY A 72 -22.12 -5.88 22.01
C GLY A 72 -21.68 -4.78 22.97
N ASN A 73 -20.98 -5.16 24.03
CA ASN A 73 -20.44 -4.23 25.04
C ASN A 73 -19.07 -3.62 24.65
N TYR A 74 -18.66 -3.71 23.39
CA TYR A 74 -17.38 -3.18 22.93
C TYR A 74 -17.57 -2.19 21.80
N TRP A 75 -16.79 -1.10 21.84
CA TRP A 75 -16.54 -0.24 20.70
C TRP A 75 -15.34 -0.78 19.91
N ARG A 76 -15.51 -0.95 18.62
CA ARG A 76 -14.38 -1.02 17.70
C ARG A 76 -13.90 0.41 17.50
N VAL A 77 -12.65 0.66 17.84
CA VAL A 77 -12.03 1.98 17.81
C VAL A 77 -10.82 2.00 16.86
N GLN A 78 -10.59 3.14 16.24
CA GLN A 78 -9.30 3.46 15.65
C GLN A 78 -8.51 4.29 16.66
N TYR A 79 -7.33 3.83 17.04
CA TYR A 79 -6.49 4.46 18.05
C TYR A 79 -5.16 5.01 17.50
N SER A 80 -4.86 4.76 16.21
CA SER A 80 -3.75 5.36 15.45
C SER A 80 -4.09 5.37 13.96
N ALA A 81 -3.23 5.92 13.12
CA ALA A 81 -3.47 6.00 11.67
C ALA A 81 -3.85 4.66 11.01
N SER A 82 -3.26 3.55 11.47
CA SER A 82 -3.54 2.18 10.99
C SER A 82 -4.01 1.22 12.09
N GLY A 83 -4.05 1.67 13.35
CA GLY A 83 -4.35 0.84 14.52
C GLY A 83 -5.83 0.77 14.84
N TYR A 84 -6.40 -0.45 14.80
CA TYR A 84 -7.77 -0.75 15.19
C TYR A 84 -7.82 -1.83 16.26
N GLY A 85 -8.82 -1.72 17.14
CA GLY A 85 -9.07 -2.72 18.17
C GLY A 85 -10.38 -2.46 18.91
N TYR A 86 -10.59 -3.17 20.00
CA TYR A 86 -11.84 -3.16 20.74
C TYR A 86 -11.61 -2.65 22.16
N CYS A 87 -12.47 -1.72 22.61
CA CYS A 87 -12.51 -1.19 23.97
C CYS A 87 -13.88 -1.43 24.57
N HIS A 88 -13.95 -1.78 25.86
CA HIS A 88 -15.22 -1.93 26.54
C HIS A 88 -15.97 -0.61 26.58
N ALA A 89 -17.26 -0.63 26.25
CA ALA A 89 -18.05 0.58 26.02
C ALA A 89 -18.24 1.43 27.29
N ASP A 90 -18.28 0.81 28.45
CA ASP A 90 -18.45 1.50 29.74
C ASP A 90 -17.31 2.49 30.05
N TYR A 91 -16.14 2.26 29.47
CA TYR A 91 -14.97 3.12 29.64
C TYR A 91 -14.77 4.12 28.50
N ILE A 92 -15.76 4.26 27.62
CA ILE A 92 -15.72 5.24 26.54
C ILE A 92 -17.01 6.05 26.52
N LYS A 93 -16.89 7.33 26.88
CA LYS A 93 -17.98 8.27 26.77
C LYS A 93 -18.02 8.82 25.32
N ALA A 94 -19.12 8.61 24.60
CA ALA A 94 -19.33 9.25 23.31
C ALA A 94 -19.25 10.77 23.47
N SER A 95 -18.39 11.40 22.70
CA SER A 95 -18.06 12.83 22.83
C SER A 95 -18.66 13.66 21.71
N SER A 96 -18.71 13.09 20.49
CA SER A 96 -19.34 13.73 19.34
C SER A 96 -19.68 12.69 18.28
N THR A 97 -20.85 12.83 17.67
CA THR A 97 -21.29 12.09 16.48
C THR A 97 -21.32 12.96 15.23
N LYS A 98 -20.81 14.20 15.31
CA LYS A 98 -20.76 15.15 14.19
C LYS A 98 -19.65 14.74 13.21
N VAL A 99 -19.86 13.66 12.47
CA VAL A 99 -18.97 13.24 11.40
C VAL A 99 -19.15 14.17 10.21
N ARG A 100 -18.05 14.59 9.63
CA ARG A 100 -17.98 15.42 8.43
C ARG A 100 -16.98 14.84 7.44
N THR A 101 -17.19 15.16 6.18
CA THR A 101 -16.29 14.80 5.10
C THR A 101 -15.57 16.06 4.63
N VAL A 102 -14.26 15.96 4.45
CA VAL A 102 -13.45 17.02 3.85
C VAL A 102 -13.84 17.18 2.38
N LYS A 103 -14.15 18.42 1.96
CA LYS A 103 -14.47 18.78 0.58
C LYS A 103 -13.57 19.94 0.14
N THR A 104 -12.58 19.63 -0.73
CA THR A 104 -11.72 20.63 -1.37
C THR A 104 -11.87 20.52 -2.87
N THR A 105 -11.82 21.64 -3.60
CA THR A 105 -11.86 21.67 -5.07
C THR A 105 -10.49 21.38 -5.68
N SER A 106 -9.43 21.70 -4.93
CA SER A 106 -8.03 21.41 -5.29
C SER A 106 -7.18 21.37 -4.04
N GLY A 107 -6.10 20.56 -4.07
CA GLY A 107 -5.15 20.46 -2.98
C GLY A 107 -5.69 19.72 -1.75
N ARG A 108 -5.05 19.94 -0.60
CA ARG A 108 -5.34 19.27 0.67
C ARG A 108 -5.73 20.32 1.73
N LEU A 109 -6.70 19.98 2.61
CA LEU A 109 -7.09 20.81 3.73
C LEU A 109 -6.01 20.85 4.80
N ARG A 110 -5.60 22.04 5.21
CA ARG A 110 -4.60 22.25 6.27
C ARG A 110 -5.20 21.98 7.65
N VAL A 111 -4.55 21.12 8.42
CA VAL A 111 -4.83 20.92 9.86
C VAL A 111 -3.88 21.77 10.66
N ARG A 112 -4.41 22.68 11.48
CA ARG A 112 -3.65 23.72 12.19
C ARG A 112 -3.60 23.47 13.70
N SER A 113 -2.64 24.11 14.35
CA SER A 113 -2.44 24.02 15.79
C SER A 113 -3.52 24.76 16.61
N SER A 114 -4.14 25.81 16.06
CA SER A 114 -5.20 26.60 16.68
C SER A 114 -6.22 27.10 15.64
N ALA A 115 -7.31 27.69 16.09
CA ALA A 115 -8.40 28.22 15.26
C ALA A 115 -8.02 29.56 14.59
N SER A 116 -6.95 29.54 13.77
CA SER A 116 -6.47 30.75 13.07
C SER A 116 -5.89 30.36 11.71
N GLY A 117 -6.09 31.22 10.71
CA GLY A 117 -5.51 31.11 9.38
C GLY A 117 -3.98 31.23 9.35
N SER A 118 -3.38 31.91 10.34
CA SER A 118 -1.94 32.08 10.51
C SER A 118 -1.30 31.00 11.40
N ALA A 119 -2.10 30.13 12.07
CA ALA A 119 -1.58 29.10 12.95
C ALA A 119 -0.76 28.06 12.19
N THR A 120 0.25 27.50 12.87
CA THR A 120 1.14 26.48 12.34
C THR A 120 0.36 25.30 11.76
N VAL A 121 0.69 24.90 10.53
CA VAL A 121 0.14 23.72 9.89
C VAL A 121 0.82 22.48 10.47
N LYS A 122 0.02 21.55 11.00
CA LYS A 122 0.47 20.30 11.62
C LYS A 122 0.33 19.09 10.71
N ASP A 123 -0.69 19.13 9.81
CA ASP A 123 -0.99 18.01 8.91
C ASP A 123 -1.87 18.52 7.74
N TYR A 124 -2.16 17.60 6.79
CA TYR A 124 -2.99 17.86 5.63
C TYR A 124 -3.98 16.71 5.41
N LEU A 125 -5.25 17.03 5.14
CA LEU A 125 -6.32 16.07 4.84
C LEU A 125 -6.72 16.15 3.37
N SER A 126 -6.87 14.99 2.75
CA SER A 126 -7.39 14.89 1.37
C SER A 126 -8.91 15.06 1.35
N SER A 127 -9.45 15.52 0.23
CA SER A 127 -10.90 15.51 -0.01
C SER A 127 -11.43 14.07 0.16
N GLY A 128 -12.61 13.93 0.74
CA GLY A 128 -13.20 12.63 1.07
C GLY A 128 -12.77 12.04 2.43
N THR A 129 -11.77 12.63 3.11
CA THR A 129 -11.39 12.19 4.45
C THR A 129 -12.52 12.44 5.44
N GLN A 130 -12.93 11.42 6.19
CA GLN A 130 -13.90 11.59 7.28
C GLN A 130 -13.20 12.02 8.57
N VAL A 131 -13.76 13.03 9.21
CA VAL A 131 -13.31 13.56 10.52
C VAL A 131 -14.49 13.72 11.45
N THR A 132 -14.26 13.67 12.77
CA THR A 132 -15.31 14.02 13.73
C THR A 132 -15.07 15.42 14.26
N VAL A 133 -16.06 16.31 14.14
CA VAL A 133 -16.02 17.65 14.71
C VAL A 133 -16.26 17.56 16.21
N LEU A 134 -15.29 17.99 17.00
CA LEU A 134 -15.35 18.03 18.47
C LEU A 134 -15.98 19.32 18.97
N SER A 135 -15.62 20.45 18.36
CA SER A 135 -16.15 21.80 18.67
C SER A 135 -15.92 22.75 17.50
N THR A 136 -16.59 23.87 17.51
CA THR A 136 -16.40 24.98 16.54
C THR A 136 -15.92 26.23 17.28
N SER A 137 -15.09 27.03 16.62
CA SER A 137 -14.58 28.31 17.10
C SER A 137 -14.46 29.26 15.91
N GLY A 138 -15.39 30.18 15.77
CA GLY A 138 -15.53 31.06 14.61
C GLY A 138 -15.65 30.24 13.31
N SER A 139 -14.81 30.54 12.34
CA SER A 139 -14.75 29.83 11.03
C SER A 139 -13.98 28.51 11.07
N PHE A 140 -13.52 28.05 12.25
CA PHE A 140 -12.74 26.84 12.41
C PHE A 140 -13.49 25.76 13.19
N SER A 141 -13.29 24.51 12.78
CA SER A 141 -13.70 23.30 13.50
C SER A 141 -12.49 22.61 14.11
N ARG A 142 -12.57 22.31 15.42
CA ARG A 142 -11.66 21.38 16.07
C ARG A 142 -12.08 19.97 15.72
N ILE A 143 -11.19 19.20 15.15
CA ILE A 143 -11.49 17.85 14.64
C ILE A 143 -10.67 16.78 15.34
N LEU A 144 -11.22 15.55 15.28
CA LEU A 144 -10.50 14.30 15.52
C LEU A 144 -10.33 13.58 14.19
N ASP A 145 -9.09 13.18 13.89
CA ASP A 145 -8.69 12.48 12.68
C ASP A 145 -7.73 11.34 13.01
N ASN A 146 -7.73 10.30 12.18
CA ASN A 146 -6.79 9.17 12.26
C ASN A 146 -6.58 8.61 13.67
N GLY A 147 -7.68 8.28 14.33
CA GLY A 147 -7.70 7.69 15.66
C GLY A 147 -7.65 8.70 16.79
N THR A 148 -6.53 9.35 17.03
CA THR A 148 -6.31 10.23 18.19
C THR A 148 -5.83 11.64 17.83
N LYS A 149 -5.51 11.88 16.56
CA LYS A 149 -4.99 13.17 16.10
C LYS A 149 -6.07 14.26 16.22
N ARG A 150 -5.68 15.42 16.70
CA ARG A 150 -6.55 16.60 16.87
C ARG A 150 -5.90 17.84 16.29
N GLY A 151 -6.72 18.68 15.67
CA GLY A 151 -6.28 19.96 15.15
C GLY A 151 -7.48 20.81 14.72
N TYR A 152 -7.22 21.93 14.10
CA TYR A 152 -8.23 22.88 13.63
C TYR A 152 -8.19 22.98 12.11
N VAL A 153 -9.36 22.92 11.50
CA VAL A 153 -9.54 23.10 10.06
C VAL A 153 -10.58 24.18 9.80
N SER A 154 -10.52 24.84 8.65
CA SER A 154 -11.59 25.75 8.26
C SER A 154 -12.88 24.97 8.04
N SER A 155 -13.96 25.41 8.71
CA SER A 155 -15.26 24.74 8.69
C SER A 155 -15.91 24.73 7.31
N SER A 156 -15.59 25.70 6.46
CA SER A 156 -16.10 25.81 5.08
C SER A 156 -15.72 24.64 4.17
N TYR A 157 -14.68 23.88 4.54
CA TYR A 157 -14.26 22.67 3.81
C TYR A 157 -14.81 21.38 4.40
N LEU A 158 -15.78 21.46 5.31
CA LEU A 158 -16.44 20.30 5.91
C LEU A 158 -17.90 20.23 5.46
N THR A 159 -18.31 19.06 4.97
CA THR A 159 -19.68 18.80 4.53
C THR A 159 -20.29 17.59 5.24
N THR A 160 -21.63 17.52 5.31
CA THR A 160 -22.38 16.32 5.71
C THR A 160 -22.51 15.32 4.57
N ASP A 161 -22.30 15.75 3.34
CA ASP A 161 -22.42 14.89 2.17
C ASP A 161 -21.35 13.80 2.20
N THR A 162 -21.70 12.63 1.74
CA THR A 162 -20.72 11.61 1.37
C THR A 162 -20.03 12.09 0.09
N VAL A 163 -18.92 12.82 0.28
CA VAL A 163 -18.04 13.14 -0.84
C VAL A 163 -17.27 11.86 -1.15
N THR A 164 -17.47 11.31 -2.34
CA THR A 164 -16.51 10.32 -2.86
C THR A 164 -15.13 10.96 -2.77
N PRO A 165 -14.12 10.30 -2.20
CA PRO A 165 -12.77 10.85 -2.15
C PRO A 165 -12.42 11.37 -3.54
N ASP A 166 -12.08 12.67 -3.64
CA ASP A 166 -11.50 13.17 -4.87
C ASP A 166 -10.28 12.30 -5.12
N SER A 167 -10.37 11.46 -6.16
CA SER A 167 -9.28 10.58 -6.51
C SER A 167 -8.18 11.46 -7.08
N SER A 168 -7.27 11.90 -6.17
CA SER A 168 -6.10 12.70 -6.56
C SER A 168 -5.25 11.95 -7.61
N TYR A 169 -5.50 10.65 -7.75
CA TYR A 169 -4.91 9.77 -8.76
C TYR A 169 -6.00 9.25 -9.68
N LYS A 170 -5.99 9.70 -10.93
CA LYS A 170 -6.94 9.26 -11.94
C LYS A 170 -6.71 7.79 -12.30
N ALA A 171 -7.79 7.10 -12.69
CA ALA A 171 -7.68 5.75 -13.22
C ALA A 171 -6.86 5.75 -14.51
N ILE A 172 -5.99 4.75 -14.65
CA ILE A 172 -5.19 4.51 -15.85
C ILE A 172 -5.33 3.02 -16.17
N LYS A 173 -5.59 2.68 -17.41
CA LYS A 173 -5.61 1.30 -17.91
C LYS A 173 -4.90 1.26 -19.26
N LEU A 174 -3.77 0.61 -19.30
CA LEU A 174 -2.99 0.42 -20.53
C LEU A 174 -3.38 -0.94 -21.14
N SER A 175 -3.56 -0.98 -22.45
CA SER A 175 -3.95 -2.18 -23.20
C SER A 175 -2.77 -3.14 -23.42
N VAL A 176 -2.07 -3.49 -22.36
CA VAL A 176 -0.95 -4.44 -22.38
C VAL A 176 -1.49 -5.86 -22.58
N PRO A 177 -1.00 -6.64 -23.57
CA PRO A 177 -1.44 -8.01 -23.75
C PRO A 177 -1.10 -8.87 -22.51
N SER A 178 -1.92 -9.88 -22.24
CA SER A 178 -1.71 -10.82 -21.13
C SER A 178 -1.33 -12.19 -21.66
N TYR A 179 -0.11 -12.63 -21.37
CA TYR A 179 0.37 -13.96 -21.72
C TYR A 179 0.63 -14.79 -20.47
N LYS A 180 0.40 -16.10 -20.56
CA LYS A 180 0.70 -17.06 -19.50
C LYS A 180 1.93 -17.88 -19.86
N GLN A 181 2.89 -18.01 -18.94
CA GLN A 181 4.08 -18.82 -19.19
C GLN A 181 3.77 -20.30 -19.42
N THR A 182 2.65 -20.78 -18.88
CA THR A 182 2.17 -22.15 -18.98
C THR A 182 1.32 -22.44 -20.23
N ASP A 183 1.10 -21.45 -21.10
CA ASP A 183 0.35 -21.64 -22.35
C ASP A 183 1.08 -22.67 -23.24
N SER A 184 0.35 -23.70 -23.71
CA SER A 184 0.87 -24.84 -24.47
C SER A 184 1.62 -24.43 -25.75
N ARG A 185 1.31 -23.27 -26.33
CA ARG A 185 1.97 -22.74 -27.52
C ARG A 185 3.47 -22.46 -27.32
N TRP A 186 3.90 -22.23 -26.08
CA TRP A 186 5.30 -21.87 -25.79
C TRP A 186 5.85 -22.43 -24.47
N ALA A 187 5.05 -23.07 -23.63
CA ALA A 187 5.49 -23.56 -22.33
C ALA A 187 6.74 -24.47 -22.42
N ASN A 188 6.85 -25.26 -23.48
CA ASN A 188 7.95 -26.22 -23.68
C ASN A 188 9.17 -25.60 -24.37
N VAL A 189 9.16 -24.34 -24.76
CA VAL A 189 10.30 -23.66 -25.39
C VAL A 189 11.41 -23.45 -24.39
N THR A 190 12.62 -23.87 -24.70
CA THR A 190 13.81 -23.72 -23.85
C THR A 190 14.31 -22.28 -23.83
N LEU A 191 14.87 -21.85 -22.69
CA LEU A 191 15.49 -20.56 -22.48
C LEU A 191 17.00 -20.62 -22.72
N GLY A 192 17.42 -20.24 -23.92
CA GLY A 192 18.81 -20.39 -24.35
C GLY A 192 19.27 -21.85 -24.27
N SER A 193 20.50 -22.07 -23.80
CA SER A 193 21.11 -23.41 -23.60
C SER A 193 20.88 -23.98 -22.19
N SER A 194 20.00 -23.39 -21.39
CA SER A 194 19.85 -23.70 -19.94
C SER A 194 19.15 -25.05 -19.66
N GLY A 195 18.48 -25.63 -20.63
CA GLY A 195 17.58 -26.79 -20.42
C GLY A 195 16.30 -26.43 -19.65
N GLN A 196 16.14 -25.19 -19.20
CA GLN A 196 14.92 -24.71 -18.54
C GLN A 196 13.92 -24.23 -19.58
N THR A 197 12.62 -24.35 -19.29
CA THR A 197 11.57 -23.95 -20.23
C THR A 197 10.80 -22.71 -19.77
N ILE A 198 10.11 -22.07 -20.72
CA ILE A 198 9.23 -20.92 -20.42
C ILE A 198 8.18 -21.32 -19.38
N GLY A 199 7.53 -22.46 -19.52
CA GLY A 199 6.51 -22.93 -18.58
C GLY A 199 7.03 -23.06 -17.16
N ARG A 200 8.29 -23.42 -17.00
CA ARG A 200 8.89 -23.73 -15.70
C ARG A 200 9.43 -22.48 -14.99
N ILE A 201 10.20 -21.63 -15.69
CA ILE A 201 10.86 -20.47 -15.07
C ILE A 201 10.72 -19.18 -15.90
N GLY A 202 9.92 -19.16 -16.96
CA GLY A 202 9.86 -18.10 -17.96
C GLY A 202 9.00 -16.89 -17.58
N CYS A 203 8.71 -16.65 -16.30
CA CYS A 203 7.90 -15.48 -15.89
C CYS A 203 8.49 -14.14 -16.38
N ALA A 204 9.81 -13.95 -16.27
CA ALA A 204 10.49 -12.76 -16.74
C ALA A 204 10.41 -12.63 -18.28
N THR A 205 10.70 -13.68 -19.03
CA THR A 205 10.59 -13.72 -20.49
C THR A 205 9.18 -13.40 -20.97
N THR A 206 8.17 -13.98 -20.32
CA THR A 206 6.75 -13.74 -20.62
C THR A 206 6.34 -12.30 -20.30
N ALA A 207 6.81 -11.76 -19.17
CA ALA A 207 6.56 -10.36 -18.79
C ALA A 207 7.23 -9.38 -19.78
N ILE A 208 8.47 -9.66 -20.22
CA ILE A 208 9.15 -8.88 -21.26
C ILE A 208 8.37 -8.95 -22.58
N ALA A 209 7.86 -10.12 -22.98
CA ALA A 209 7.06 -10.26 -24.18
C ALA A 209 5.81 -9.37 -24.15
N MET A 210 5.13 -9.27 -23.01
CA MET A 210 3.99 -8.37 -22.82
C MET A 210 4.41 -6.90 -22.93
N LEU A 211 5.51 -6.49 -22.28
CA LEU A 211 6.03 -5.12 -22.35
C LEU A 211 6.44 -4.73 -23.77
N GLU A 212 7.21 -5.58 -24.42
CA GLU A 212 7.71 -5.29 -25.79
C GLU A 212 6.59 -5.31 -26.83
N SER A 213 5.60 -6.18 -26.68
CA SER A 213 4.39 -6.13 -27.53
C SER A 213 3.69 -4.79 -27.38
N TYR A 214 3.52 -4.30 -26.16
CA TYR A 214 2.89 -2.99 -25.92
C TYR A 214 3.75 -1.83 -26.43
N ARG A 215 5.05 -1.85 -26.13
CA ARG A 215 5.99 -0.78 -26.54
C ARG A 215 6.10 -0.62 -28.04
N THR A 216 6.11 -1.72 -28.79
CA THR A 216 6.33 -1.71 -30.25
C THR A 216 5.02 -1.67 -31.05
N GLY A 217 3.88 -1.86 -30.40
CA GLY A 217 2.59 -2.01 -31.07
C GLY A 217 2.47 -3.30 -31.91
N THR A 218 3.43 -4.23 -31.77
CA THR A 218 3.47 -5.48 -32.53
C THR A 218 3.38 -6.68 -31.58
N THR A 219 2.54 -7.65 -31.89
CA THR A 219 2.43 -8.86 -31.08
C THR A 219 3.73 -9.67 -31.08
N ILE A 220 4.35 -9.80 -29.92
CA ILE A 220 5.56 -10.60 -29.71
C ILE A 220 5.22 -11.65 -28.64
N TYR A 221 4.98 -12.89 -29.07
CA TYR A 221 4.69 -13.99 -28.15
C TYR A 221 5.93 -14.41 -27.35
N PRO A 222 5.75 -15.06 -26.16
CA PRO A 222 6.86 -15.50 -25.32
C PRO A 222 7.91 -16.36 -26.01
N ASN A 223 7.52 -17.25 -26.94
CA ASN A 223 8.46 -18.06 -27.74
C ASN A 223 9.31 -17.21 -28.69
N ALA A 224 8.73 -16.20 -29.33
CA ALA A 224 9.46 -15.26 -30.18
C ALA A 224 10.38 -14.35 -29.34
N MET A 225 9.93 -13.94 -28.15
CA MET A 225 10.75 -13.16 -27.22
C MET A 225 11.92 -13.98 -26.68
N ALA A 226 11.73 -15.26 -26.36
CA ALA A 226 12.80 -16.15 -25.91
C ALA A 226 13.96 -16.25 -26.91
N LYS A 227 13.69 -16.17 -28.22
CA LYS A 227 14.71 -16.15 -29.28
C LYS A 227 15.49 -14.84 -29.38
N LYS A 228 14.93 -13.73 -28.87
CA LYS A 228 15.53 -12.39 -28.89
C LYS A 228 16.36 -12.07 -27.65
N LEU A 229 16.15 -12.82 -26.56
CA LEU A 229 16.81 -12.60 -25.28
C LEU A 229 18.00 -13.54 -25.09
N SER A 230 18.97 -13.09 -24.32
CA SER A 230 20.10 -13.91 -23.86
C SER A 230 19.86 -14.39 -22.44
N TYR A 231 20.39 -15.56 -22.10
CA TYR A 231 20.18 -16.22 -20.83
C TYR A 231 21.49 -16.70 -20.22
N THR A 232 21.53 -16.77 -18.90
CA THR A 232 22.60 -17.48 -18.18
C THR A 232 22.44 -19.00 -18.37
N SER A 233 23.47 -19.79 -18.00
CA SER A 233 23.40 -21.25 -17.98
C SER A 233 22.26 -21.81 -17.13
N GLY A 234 21.77 -21.07 -16.12
CA GLY A 234 20.62 -21.45 -15.32
C GLY A 234 19.26 -20.92 -15.86
N GLY A 235 19.24 -20.27 -17.02
CA GLY A 235 18.02 -19.74 -17.65
C GLY A 235 17.55 -18.39 -17.14
N ALA A 236 18.34 -17.69 -16.30
CA ALA A 236 18.03 -16.33 -15.93
C ALA A 236 18.26 -15.38 -17.12
N VAL A 237 17.32 -14.48 -17.38
CA VAL A 237 17.39 -13.56 -18.50
C VAL A 237 18.40 -12.43 -18.23
N TYR A 238 19.21 -12.08 -19.23
CA TYR A 238 19.90 -10.79 -19.29
C TYR A 238 18.90 -9.73 -19.73
N TRP A 239 18.76 -8.69 -18.90
CA TRP A 239 17.77 -7.62 -19.15
C TRP A 239 18.12 -6.83 -20.40
N PRO A 240 17.15 -6.46 -21.24
CA PRO A 240 17.41 -5.62 -22.40
C PRO A 240 18.09 -4.31 -22.00
N SER A 241 19.10 -3.88 -22.76
CA SER A 241 19.92 -2.71 -22.45
C SER A 241 19.14 -1.38 -22.42
N HIS A 242 17.99 -1.33 -23.11
CA HIS A 242 17.11 -0.16 -23.12
C HIS A 242 16.15 -0.10 -21.90
N TYR A 243 16.23 -1.06 -20.98
CA TYR A 243 15.43 -1.03 -19.75
C TYR A 243 16.17 -0.32 -18.62
N ASN A 244 15.49 0.64 -18.01
CA ASN A 244 15.92 1.25 -16.77
C ASN A 244 15.58 0.32 -15.60
N ILE A 245 16.57 -0.10 -14.82
CA ILE A 245 16.40 -1.00 -13.69
C ILE A 245 16.48 -0.21 -12.39
N ILE A 246 15.46 -0.31 -11.56
CA ILE A 246 15.36 0.36 -10.26
C ILE A 246 15.30 -0.72 -9.18
N THR A 247 16.29 -0.74 -8.30
CA THR A 247 16.41 -1.71 -7.18
C THR A 247 15.99 -1.13 -5.83
N SER A 248 15.87 0.20 -5.74
CA SER A 248 15.40 0.87 -4.52
C SER A 248 13.89 0.74 -4.36
N SER A 249 13.44 0.30 -3.21
CA SER A 249 12.02 0.29 -2.82
C SER A 249 11.50 1.67 -2.38
N SER A 250 12.37 2.66 -2.21
CA SER A 250 11.96 4.00 -1.77
C SER A 250 11.12 4.71 -2.85
N GLY A 251 9.86 5.02 -2.50
CA GLY A 251 8.94 5.78 -3.36
C GLY A 251 8.55 5.06 -4.66
N TYR A 252 8.77 3.76 -4.79
CA TYR A 252 8.51 3.02 -6.03
C TYR A 252 7.03 3.09 -6.48
N ILE A 253 6.09 3.12 -5.55
CA ILE A 253 4.65 3.24 -5.83
C ILE A 253 4.32 4.53 -6.60
N SER A 254 4.85 5.67 -6.16
CA SER A 254 4.67 6.95 -6.86
C SER A 254 5.38 6.97 -8.22
N LYS A 255 6.55 6.32 -8.32
CA LYS A 255 7.26 6.16 -9.61
C LYS A 255 6.45 5.33 -10.59
N ILE A 256 5.85 4.22 -10.15
CA ILE A 256 4.96 3.38 -10.97
C ILE A 256 3.78 4.23 -11.50
N TYR A 257 3.10 4.98 -10.63
CA TYR A 257 2.00 5.83 -11.06
C TYR A 257 2.41 6.84 -12.15
N ASN A 258 3.55 7.50 -11.97
CA ASN A 258 4.06 8.47 -12.95
C ASN A 258 4.43 7.82 -14.29
N LEU A 259 4.97 6.60 -14.28
CA LEU A 259 5.25 5.82 -15.49
C LEU A 259 3.96 5.42 -16.21
N LEU A 260 2.96 4.92 -15.49
CA LEU A 260 1.64 4.60 -16.06
C LEU A 260 0.98 5.84 -16.64
N LYS A 261 1.07 7.01 -15.98
CA LYS A 261 0.57 8.29 -16.48
C LYS A 261 1.27 8.71 -17.78
N ALA A 262 2.54 8.35 -17.94
CA ALA A 262 3.30 8.55 -19.17
C ALA A 262 3.06 7.45 -20.22
N GLY A 263 2.07 6.58 -20.04
CA GLY A 263 1.77 5.48 -20.96
C GLY A 263 2.76 4.33 -20.89
N LYS A 264 3.57 4.21 -19.84
CA LYS A 264 4.61 3.19 -19.70
C LYS A 264 4.19 2.14 -18.67
N PRO A 265 3.86 0.91 -19.06
CA PRO A 265 3.67 -0.19 -18.12
C PRO A 265 5.00 -0.54 -17.45
N VAL A 266 4.93 -1.15 -16.26
CA VAL A 266 6.10 -1.41 -15.43
C VAL A 266 6.21 -2.90 -15.15
N LEU A 267 7.36 -3.49 -15.44
CA LEU A 267 7.70 -4.84 -15.03
C LEU A 267 8.24 -4.79 -13.59
N ILE A 268 7.67 -5.57 -12.68
CA ILE A 268 8.11 -5.63 -11.29
C ILE A 268 8.41 -7.07 -10.90
N GLY A 269 9.52 -7.26 -10.19
CA GLY A 269 9.93 -8.52 -9.60
C GLY A 269 9.96 -8.47 -8.08
N ALA A 270 9.53 -9.56 -7.45
CA ALA A 270 9.60 -9.75 -6.02
C ALA A 270 10.03 -11.18 -5.66
N LYS A 271 10.36 -11.39 -4.39
CA LYS A 271 10.88 -12.66 -3.86
C LYS A 271 10.06 -13.18 -2.70
N LYS A 272 9.94 -14.50 -2.61
CA LYS A 272 9.53 -15.20 -1.39
C LYS A 272 10.69 -15.21 -0.38
N SER A 273 10.41 -15.55 0.87
CA SER A 273 11.44 -15.69 1.92
C SER A 273 12.50 -16.73 1.60
N ASN A 274 12.14 -17.77 0.81
CA ASN A 274 13.08 -18.81 0.33
C ASN A 274 13.91 -18.36 -0.89
N GLY A 275 13.83 -17.11 -1.31
CA GLY A 275 14.55 -16.55 -2.45
C GLY A 275 13.92 -16.77 -3.82
N SER A 276 12.85 -17.57 -3.94
CA SER A 276 12.13 -17.76 -5.21
C SER A 276 11.59 -16.44 -5.74
N GLN A 277 11.84 -16.15 -7.02
CA GLN A 277 11.48 -14.90 -7.67
C GLN A 277 10.28 -15.07 -8.59
N HIS A 278 9.48 -14.02 -8.70
CA HIS A 278 8.46 -13.92 -9.74
C HIS A 278 8.38 -12.50 -10.29
N TYR A 279 7.94 -12.38 -11.55
CA TYR A 279 7.85 -11.12 -12.27
C TYR A 279 6.47 -10.98 -12.90
N VAL A 280 5.88 -9.76 -12.74
CA VAL A 280 4.57 -9.39 -13.29
C VAL A 280 4.64 -8.03 -13.98
N VAL A 281 3.67 -7.71 -14.82
CA VAL A 281 3.56 -6.40 -15.48
C VAL A 281 2.44 -5.59 -14.86
N ILE A 282 2.74 -4.40 -14.35
CA ILE A 282 1.75 -3.46 -13.87
C ILE A 282 1.19 -2.70 -15.08
N THR A 283 -0.12 -2.79 -15.27
CA THR A 283 -0.80 -2.33 -16.49
C THR A 283 -1.75 -1.16 -16.26
N GLY A 284 -1.99 -0.82 -14.99
CA GLY A 284 -2.91 0.27 -14.69
C GLY A 284 -3.08 0.51 -13.19
N VAL A 285 -3.89 1.49 -12.89
CA VAL A 285 -4.27 1.89 -11.53
C VAL A 285 -5.74 2.30 -11.53
N LYS A 286 -6.49 1.93 -10.50
CA LYS A 286 -7.86 2.43 -10.30
C LYS A 286 -7.82 3.87 -9.76
N ALA A 287 -8.88 4.64 -9.97
CA ALA A 287 -9.05 5.94 -9.33
C ALA A 287 -8.96 5.78 -7.81
N THR A 288 -8.13 6.58 -7.14
CA THR A 288 -7.89 6.46 -5.70
C THR A 288 -7.41 7.78 -5.10
N SER A 289 -7.73 8.02 -3.83
CA SER A 289 -7.17 9.13 -3.05
C SER A 289 -5.79 8.82 -2.47
N SER A 290 -5.39 7.55 -2.45
CA SER A 290 -4.08 7.11 -1.92
C SER A 290 -3.51 5.98 -2.77
N LEU A 291 -2.26 6.13 -3.17
CA LEU A 291 -1.54 5.08 -3.90
C LEU A 291 -1.11 3.97 -2.94
N THR A 292 -1.75 2.82 -3.08
CA THR A 292 -1.41 1.59 -2.37
C THR A 292 -1.28 0.45 -3.37
N THR A 293 -0.65 -0.65 -3.00
CA THR A 293 -0.49 -1.81 -3.89
C THR A 293 -1.83 -2.37 -4.39
N SER A 294 -2.91 -2.23 -3.61
CA SER A 294 -4.26 -2.65 -4.00
C SER A 294 -4.91 -1.80 -5.09
N ALA A 295 -4.35 -0.63 -5.39
CA ALA A 295 -4.84 0.23 -6.45
C ALA A 295 -4.35 -0.20 -7.85
N PHE A 296 -3.25 -0.94 -7.95
CA PHE A 296 -2.61 -1.27 -9.22
C PHE A 296 -3.07 -2.61 -9.78
N TYR A 297 -3.37 -2.63 -11.06
CA TYR A 297 -3.67 -3.83 -11.84
C TYR A 297 -2.40 -4.45 -12.40
N ILE A 298 -2.36 -5.78 -12.48
CA ILE A 298 -1.24 -6.52 -13.04
C ILE A 298 -1.69 -7.55 -14.07
N ASN A 299 -0.80 -7.84 -15.04
CA ASN A 299 -0.79 -9.07 -15.82
C ASN A 299 0.27 -10.01 -15.24
N ASP A 300 -0.17 -11.15 -14.73
CA ASP A 300 0.70 -12.15 -14.09
C ASP A 300 0.92 -13.36 -15.01
N PRO A 301 2.17 -13.65 -15.44
CA PRO A 301 2.47 -14.81 -16.27
C PRO A 301 2.19 -16.17 -15.62
N GLY A 302 2.28 -16.22 -14.29
CA GLY A 302 2.15 -17.46 -13.52
C GLY A 302 0.81 -17.68 -12.83
N SER A 303 -0.16 -16.75 -12.99
CA SER A 303 -1.45 -16.85 -12.30
C SER A 303 -2.60 -16.28 -13.13
N ASN A 304 -3.74 -16.96 -13.11
CA ASN A 304 -4.98 -16.48 -13.70
C ASN A 304 -5.84 -15.66 -12.69
N THR A 305 -5.52 -15.72 -11.41
CA THR A 305 -6.33 -15.14 -10.32
C THR A 305 -5.68 -13.92 -9.66
N ARG A 306 -4.34 -13.79 -9.74
CA ARG A 306 -3.66 -12.60 -9.25
C ARG A 306 -3.77 -11.48 -10.26
N THR A 307 -4.59 -10.48 -9.96
CA THR A 307 -4.91 -9.36 -10.85
C THR A 307 -4.49 -8.01 -10.28
N THR A 308 -4.05 -7.97 -9.01
CA THR A 308 -3.60 -6.76 -8.34
C THR A 308 -2.20 -6.91 -7.74
N LEU A 309 -1.49 -5.79 -7.64
CA LEU A 309 -0.14 -5.76 -7.07
C LEU A 309 -0.13 -6.19 -5.59
N ASN A 310 -1.22 -5.94 -4.86
CA ASN A 310 -1.36 -6.41 -3.47
C ASN A 310 -1.41 -7.94 -3.38
N GLN A 311 -2.16 -8.59 -4.27
CA GLN A 311 -2.20 -10.06 -4.33
C GLN A 311 -0.84 -10.65 -4.68
N PHE A 312 -0.07 -9.98 -5.54
CA PHE A 312 1.28 -10.37 -5.88
C PHE A 312 2.22 -10.30 -4.66
N PHE A 313 2.22 -9.17 -3.93
CA PHE A 313 3.04 -9.01 -2.74
C PHE A 313 2.58 -9.86 -1.54
N ALA A 314 1.32 -10.30 -1.50
CA ALA A 314 0.89 -11.27 -0.49
C ALA A 314 1.61 -12.62 -0.62
N GLU A 315 1.99 -13.03 -1.84
CA GLU A 315 2.72 -14.27 -2.09
C GLU A 315 4.24 -14.07 -2.19
N TYR A 316 4.69 -12.93 -2.72
CA TYR A 316 6.10 -12.55 -2.90
C TYR A 316 6.38 -11.25 -2.13
N PRO A 317 6.54 -11.27 -0.79
CA PRO A 317 6.50 -10.06 0.04
C PRO A 317 7.71 -9.13 -0.13
N ASN A 318 8.83 -9.62 -0.69
CA ASN A 318 10.07 -8.86 -0.73
C ASN A 318 10.26 -8.23 -2.11
N PHE A 319 10.08 -6.90 -2.20
CA PHE A 319 10.43 -6.15 -3.42
C PHE A 319 11.86 -6.46 -3.84
N TYR A 320 12.07 -6.73 -5.11
CA TYR A 320 13.39 -7.02 -5.63
C TYR A 320 13.88 -5.95 -6.60
N LYS A 321 13.12 -5.66 -7.63
CA LYS A 321 13.41 -4.60 -8.61
C LYS A 321 12.18 -4.28 -9.46
N MET A 322 12.20 -3.10 -10.07
CA MET A 322 11.26 -2.79 -11.15
C MET A 322 12.01 -2.29 -12.38
N MET A 323 11.41 -2.45 -13.54
CA MET A 323 12.00 -2.10 -14.84
C MET A 323 10.96 -1.45 -15.75
N HIS A 324 11.44 -0.51 -16.56
CA HIS A 324 10.65 0.16 -17.59
C HIS A 324 11.58 0.62 -18.74
N TYR A 325 11.02 0.90 -19.90
CA TYR A 325 11.73 1.47 -21.04
C TYR A 325 11.57 2.98 -21.12
#